data_e82be29246df25b71ec0324343d66529
#
_entry.id   e82be29246df25b71ec0324343d66529
#
_cell.length_a   1.000
_cell.length_b   1.000
_cell.length_c   1.000
_cell.angle_alpha   90.00
_cell.angle_beta   90.00
_cell.angle_gamma   90.00
#
_symmetry.space_group_name_H-M   'P 1'
#
loop_
_entity.id
_entity.type
_entity.pdbx_description
1 polymer ?
#
loop_
_entity_poly.entity_id
_entity_poly.type
_entity_poly.pdbx_seq_one_letter_code
_entity_poly.pdbx_strand_id
1 'polypeptide(L)'
;MPGQRGELLARRENGQGLHHLVWRLGPGWRVCSSAVLGGGIGPRAWILNAQVPGGYPRLDPDRHLAEIATAEGLGGPGAGLMTAADVTAYTTAHDGGVTATVTSGLGVRGWAAAPAEGTGGPLAPGTVNIVVTLPVALSDAALVNAVATATEAKVQALLDAGLDCSGTPTDAVCVAAPDPGTDAGEPFAGPRSLWGARLARAVHRAVLTGAVDSGERDATAGAALRGSVPQA
;
A
#
# COMPACT_ATOMS: atom_id res chain seq x y z
N MET A 1 -19.57 3.91 -11.03
CA MET A 1 -19.29 2.60 -10.42
C MET A 1 -18.75 2.86 -9.02
N PRO A 2 -19.20 2.16 -7.95
CA PRO A 2 -18.51 2.24 -6.66
C PRO A 2 -17.08 1.75 -6.88
N GLY A 3 -16.11 2.41 -6.21
CA GLY A 3 -14.69 2.05 -6.31
C GLY A 3 -14.47 0.57 -5.99
N GLN A 4 -13.56 -0.08 -6.71
CA GLN A 4 -13.19 -1.48 -6.48
C GLN A 4 -12.67 -1.62 -5.04
N ARG A 5 -13.22 -2.53 -4.27
CA ARG A 5 -12.80 -2.83 -2.90
C ARG A 5 -11.84 -4.01 -2.90
N GLY A 6 -10.84 -3.96 -2.03
CA GLY A 6 -9.98 -5.11 -1.76
C GLY A 6 -10.76 -6.19 -1.00
N GLU A 7 -10.61 -7.42 -1.42
CA GLU A 7 -11.13 -8.61 -0.75
C GLU A 7 -10.02 -9.16 0.16
N LEU A 8 -10.30 -9.31 1.46
CA LEU A 8 -9.37 -9.90 2.42
C LEU A 8 -9.50 -11.41 2.37
N LEU A 9 -8.42 -12.09 2.03
CA LEU A 9 -8.34 -13.54 1.92
C LEU A 9 -7.26 -14.08 2.85
N ALA A 10 -7.43 -15.34 3.28
CA ALA A 10 -6.47 -16.05 4.12
C ALA A 10 -5.77 -17.14 3.30
N ARG A 11 -4.47 -17.34 3.56
CA ARG A 11 -3.69 -18.46 3.02
C ARG A 11 -2.84 -19.11 4.10
N ARG A 12 -2.38 -20.31 3.83
CA ARG A 12 -1.37 -20.98 4.65
C ARG A 12 -0.07 -21.12 3.87
N GLU A 13 1.04 -20.75 4.49
CA GLU A 13 2.36 -20.84 3.91
C GLU A 13 3.35 -21.29 4.98
N ASN A 14 4.08 -22.37 4.73
CA ASN A 14 5.04 -22.96 5.68
C ASN A 14 4.47 -23.19 7.10
N GLY A 15 3.19 -23.59 7.18
CA GLY A 15 2.48 -23.81 8.44
C GLY A 15 1.92 -22.56 9.11
N GLN A 16 2.23 -21.36 8.62
CA GLN A 16 1.73 -20.09 9.12
C GLN A 16 0.46 -19.65 8.41
N GLY A 17 -0.49 -19.08 9.16
CA GLY A 17 -1.64 -18.39 8.61
C GLY A 17 -1.23 -16.97 8.23
N LEU A 18 -1.41 -16.59 6.97
CA LEU A 18 -1.12 -15.26 6.43
C LEU A 18 -2.34 -14.75 5.68
N HIS A 19 -2.42 -13.43 5.50
CA HIS A 19 -3.51 -12.80 4.79
C HIS A 19 -3.00 -12.00 3.58
N HIS A 20 -3.91 -11.68 2.69
CA HIS A 20 -3.64 -10.80 1.56
C HIS A 20 -4.93 -10.11 1.11
N LEU A 21 -4.78 -8.94 0.49
CA LEU A 21 -5.86 -8.21 -0.15
C LEU A 21 -5.78 -8.40 -1.66
N VAL A 22 -6.91 -8.65 -2.30
CA VAL A 22 -7.04 -8.80 -3.75
C VAL A 22 -8.07 -7.83 -4.30
N TRP A 23 -7.71 -7.09 -5.34
CA TRP A 23 -8.63 -6.33 -6.17
C TRP A 23 -8.74 -7.03 -7.53
N ARG A 24 -9.91 -7.57 -7.82
CA ARG A 24 -10.22 -8.19 -9.12
C ARG A 24 -10.78 -7.10 -10.04
N LEU A 25 -9.88 -6.39 -10.72
CA LEU A 25 -10.25 -5.26 -11.58
C LEU A 25 -10.97 -5.71 -12.85
N GLY A 26 -10.54 -6.82 -13.43
CA GLY A 26 -11.00 -7.26 -14.75
C GLY A 26 -10.34 -6.46 -15.89
N PRO A 27 -10.85 -6.62 -17.13
CA PRO A 27 -10.35 -5.87 -18.27
C PRO A 27 -10.75 -4.39 -18.20
N GLY A 28 -10.02 -3.55 -18.94
CA GLY A 28 -10.32 -2.12 -19.04
C GLY A 28 -9.83 -1.28 -17.86
N TRP A 29 -8.80 -1.75 -17.15
CA TRP A 29 -8.11 -0.99 -16.10
C TRP A 29 -6.65 -0.79 -16.43
N ARG A 30 -6.14 0.40 -16.11
CA ARG A 30 -4.72 0.76 -16.12
C ARG A 30 -4.25 1.05 -14.72
N VAL A 31 -3.00 0.71 -14.46
CA VAL A 31 -2.36 0.90 -13.17
C VAL A 31 -1.02 1.60 -13.37
N CYS A 32 -0.69 2.54 -12.48
CA CYS A 32 0.65 3.05 -12.25
C CYS A 32 1.09 2.63 -10.85
N SER A 33 2.20 1.89 -10.74
CA SER A 33 2.62 1.34 -9.45
C SER A 33 4.13 1.21 -9.33
N SER A 34 4.63 1.36 -8.09
CA SER A 34 5.98 0.97 -7.67
C SER A 34 6.06 -0.47 -7.15
N ALA A 35 5.04 -1.29 -7.38
CA ALA A 35 4.99 -2.70 -6.96
C ALA A 35 6.14 -3.52 -7.56
N VAL A 36 6.65 -4.50 -6.80
CA VAL A 36 7.75 -5.36 -7.22
C VAL A 36 7.35 -6.33 -8.35
N LEU A 37 6.08 -6.78 -8.36
CA LEU A 37 5.51 -7.52 -9.48
C LEU A 37 4.62 -6.60 -10.30
N GLY A 38 4.87 -6.49 -11.60
CA GLY A 38 4.04 -5.73 -12.53
C GLY A 38 3.99 -4.22 -12.26
N GLY A 39 5.07 -3.65 -11.71
CA GLY A 39 5.22 -2.20 -11.53
C GLY A 39 5.28 -1.45 -12.87
N GLY A 40 5.36 -0.12 -12.79
CA GLY A 40 5.27 0.78 -13.96
C GLY A 40 3.83 1.09 -14.35
N ILE A 41 3.64 1.57 -15.59
CA ILE A 41 2.31 1.90 -16.16
C ILE A 41 1.89 0.81 -17.14
N GLY A 42 0.64 0.37 -17.04
CA GLY A 42 0.07 -0.55 -18.02
C GLY A 42 -1.27 -1.16 -17.61
N PRO A 43 -1.86 -1.96 -18.52
CA PRO A 43 -3.10 -2.67 -18.19
C PRO A 43 -2.85 -3.70 -17.09
N ARG A 44 -3.77 -3.76 -16.12
CA ARG A 44 -3.75 -4.76 -15.05
C ARG A 44 -5.18 -5.26 -14.78
N ALA A 45 -5.33 -6.57 -14.69
CA ALA A 45 -6.59 -7.23 -14.40
C ALA A 45 -6.80 -7.43 -12.89
N TRP A 46 -5.73 -7.31 -12.10
CA TRP A 46 -5.79 -7.49 -10.65
C TRP A 46 -4.66 -6.74 -9.94
N ILE A 47 -4.88 -6.48 -8.65
CA ILE A 47 -3.87 -6.02 -7.70
C ILE A 47 -3.86 -6.99 -6.52
N LEU A 48 -2.69 -7.33 -6.02
CA LEU A 48 -2.46 -8.16 -4.84
C LEU A 48 -1.58 -7.40 -3.85
N ASN A 49 -1.97 -7.37 -2.57
CA ASN A 49 -1.11 -6.91 -1.48
C ASN A 49 -0.98 -8.06 -0.47
N ALA A 50 0.16 -8.74 -0.49
CA ALA A 50 0.38 -9.98 0.24
C ALA A 50 1.20 -9.76 1.52
N GLN A 51 0.67 -10.26 2.64
CA GLN A 51 1.44 -10.37 3.88
C GLN A 51 2.51 -11.45 3.73
N VAL A 52 3.68 -11.18 4.26
CA VAL A 52 4.78 -12.16 4.43
C VAL A 52 5.26 -12.15 5.87
N PRO A 53 5.90 -13.24 6.34
CA PRO A 53 6.47 -13.24 7.69
C PRO A 53 7.55 -12.17 7.86
N GLY A 54 7.73 -11.67 9.09
CA GLY A 54 8.90 -10.88 9.45
C GLY A 54 10.17 -11.69 9.19
N GLY A 55 11.21 -11.03 8.65
CA GLY A 55 12.44 -11.73 8.26
C GLY A 55 12.30 -12.56 6.98
N TYR A 56 11.46 -12.10 6.06
CA TYR A 56 11.20 -12.74 4.76
C TYR A 56 12.50 -13.22 4.07
N PRO A 57 12.66 -14.55 3.82
CA PRO A 57 13.97 -15.10 3.45
C PRO A 57 14.19 -15.21 1.92
N ARG A 58 13.11 -15.07 1.11
CA ARG A 58 13.20 -15.29 -0.35
C ARG A 58 13.83 -14.07 -1.05
N LEU A 59 14.63 -14.34 -2.08
CA LEU A 59 15.28 -13.34 -2.93
C LEU A 59 14.51 -13.10 -4.25
N ASP A 60 13.37 -13.75 -4.44
CA ASP A 60 12.51 -13.70 -5.63
C ASP A 60 11.07 -13.26 -5.28
N PRO A 61 10.88 -12.05 -4.72
CA PRO A 61 9.58 -11.60 -4.25
C PRO A 61 8.53 -11.48 -5.36
N ASP A 62 8.94 -11.14 -6.57
CA ASP A 62 8.09 -11.07 -7.76
C ASP A 62 7.54 -12.45 -8.14
N ARG A 63 8.39 -13.48 -8.14
CA ARG A 63 7.98 -14.86 -8.38
C ARG A 63 7.05 -15.36 -7.29
N HIS A 64 7.36 -15.08 -6.02
CA HIS A 64 6.49 -15.46 -4.91
C HIS A 64 5.09 -14.84 -5.02
N LEU A 65 4.99 -13.54 -5.36
CA LEU A 65 3.71 -12.87 -5.60
C LEU A 65 2.94 -13.50 -6.79
N ALA A 66 3.66 -13.90 -7.85
CA ALA A 66 3.04 -14.61 -8.98
C ALA A 66 2.52 -16.00 -8.58
N GLU A 67 3.21 -16.72 -7.71
CA GLU A 67 2.76 -18.00 -7.13
C GLU A 67 1.47 -17.81 -6.31
N ILE A 68 1.41 -16.78 -5.44
CA ILE A 68 0.20 -16.45 -4.66
C ILE A 68 -0.95 -16.08 -5.61
N ALA A 69 -0.70 -15.22 -6.59
CA ALA A 69 -1.70 -14.80 -7.57
C ALA A 69 -2.27 -16.00 -8.36
N THR A 70 -1.41 -16.95 -8.73
CA THR A 70 -1.82 -18.20 -9.42
C THR A 70 -2.70 -19.06 -8.52
N ALA A 71 -2.33 -19.23 -7.25
CA ALA A 71 -3.11 -19.97 -6.27
C ALA A 71 -4.51 -19.37 -6.03
N GLU A 72 -4.63 -18.03 -6.12
CA GLU A 72 -5.89 -17.29 -6.02
C GLU A 72 -6.68 -17.25 -7.35
N GLY A 73 -6.21 -17.91 -8.39
CA GLY A 73 -6.85 -17.94 -9.70
C GLY A 73 -6.85 -16.58 -10.42
N LEU A 74 -5.89 -15.72 -10.15
CA LEU A 74 -5.76 -14.41 -10.78
C LEU A 74 -5.12 -14.55 -12.15
N GLY A 75 -5.90 -14.39 -13.20
CA GLY A 75 -5.45 -14.48 -14.58
C GLY A 75 -5.11 -13.12 -15.20
N GLY A 76 -4.24 -13.13 -16.22
CA GLY A 76 -3.81 -11.92 -16.93
C GLY A 76 -2.75 -11.11 -16.18
N PRO A 77 -2.38 -9.92 -16.71
CA PRO A 77 -1.39 -9.06 -16.08
C PRO A 77 -1.92 -8.46 -14.77
N GLY A 78 -1.08 -8.42 -13.74
CA GLY A 78 -1.43 -7.85 -12.45
C GLY A 78 -0.31 -7.04 -11.82
N ALA A 79 -0.59 -6.41 -10.67
CA ALA A 79 0.39 -5.74 -9.85
C ALA A 79 0.40 -6.37 -8.45
N GLY A 80 1.60 -6.70 -7.94
CA GLY A 80 1.77 -7.34 -6.64
C GLY A 80 2.66 -6.54 -5.71
N LEU A 81 2.10 -6.20 -4.54
CA LEU A 81 2.77 -5.57 -3.42
C LEU A 81 2.99 -6.59 -2.31
N MET A 82 4.01 -6.38 -1.50
CA MET A 82 4.36 -7.26 -0.38
C MET A 82 4.55 -6.45 0.90
N THR A 83 4.16 -6.99 2.03
CA THR A 83 4.34 -6.34 3.33
C THR A 83 4.50 -7.38 4.43
N ALA A 84 5.31 -7.06 5.45
CA ALA A 84 5.35 -7.81 6.69
C ALA A 84 4.36 -7.26 7.75
N ALA A 85 3.65 -6.17 7.44
CA ALA A 85 2.59 -5.67 8.30
C ALA A 85 1.40 -6.64 8.34
N ASP A 86 0.66 -6.62 9.42
CA ASP A 86 -0.61 -7.35 9.53
C ASP A 86 -1.64 -6.78 8.53
N VAL A 87 -1.89 -7.54 7.47
CA VAL A 87 -2.83 -7.14 6.42
C VAL A 87 -4.27 -7.11 6.92
N THR A 88 -4.62 -7.81 8.00
CA THR A 88 -5.98 -7.76 8.57
C THR A 88 -6.29 -6.40 9.18
N ALA A 89 -5.26 -5.64 9.55
CA ALA A 89 -5.37 -4.29 10.10
C ALA A 89 -5.31 -3.19 9.02
N TYR A 90 -5.68 -3.50 7.78
CA TYR A 90 -5.76 -2.50 6.72
C TYR A 90 -6.81 -1.43 7.02
N THR A 91 -6.56 -0.23 6.54
CA THR A 91 -7.48 0.90 6.64
C THR A 91 -8.00 1.31 5.26
N THR A 92 -9.23 1.81 5.20
CA THR A 92 -9.83 2.28 3.95
C THR A 92 -10.52 3.62 4.16
N ALA A 93 -10.32 4.55 3.24
CA ALA A 93 -11.04 5.82 3.21
C ALA A 93 -11.55 6.15 1.81
N HIS A 94 -12.60 6.95 1.74
CA HIS A 94 -13.29 7.32 0.50
C HIS A 94 -13.45 8.84 0.40
N ASP A 95 -13.30 9.37 -0.83
CA ASP A 95 -13.63 10.76 -1.13
C ASP A 95 -14.13 10.90 -2.57
N GLY A 96 -15.39 11.29 -2.75
CA GLY A 96 -15.99 11.58 -4.04
C GLY A 96 -15.82 10.50 -5.10
N GLY A 97 -15.91 9.21 -4.72
CA GLY A 97 -15.75 8.06 -5.60
C GLY A 97 -14.33 7.48 -5.64
N VAL A 98 -13.31 8.18 -5.13
CA VAL A 98 -11.97 7.64 -4.94
C VAL A 98 -11.95 6.78 -3.68
N THR A 99 -11.29 5.63 -3.74
CA THR A 99 -11.05 4.75 -2.60
C THR A 99 -9.54 4.59 -2.40
N ALA A 100 -9.04 4.80 -1.20
CA ALA A 100 -7.68 4.46 -0.78
C ALA A 100 -7.73 3.36 0.27
N THR A 101 -6.94 2.30 0.07
CA THR A 101 -6.74 1.21 1.03
C THR A 101 -5.27 1.11 1.36
N VAL A 102 -4.95 1.05 2.66
CA VAL A 102 -3.58 1.14 3.16
C VAL A 102 -3.30 0.02 4.16
N THR A 103 -2.13 -0.60 4.06
CA THR A 103 -1.55 -1.41 5.11
C THR A 103 -0.33 -0.69 5.67
N SER A 104 -0.27 -0.52 6.99
CA SER A 104 0.75 0.27 7.66
C SER A 104 1.60 -0.59 8.60
N GLY A 105 2.88 -0.78 8.26
CA GLY A 105 3.90 -1.32 9.12
C GLY A 105 4.94 -0.24 9.40
N LEU A 106 4.90 0.37 10.58
CA LEU A 106 5.70 1.54 10.92
C LEU A 106 6.84 1.24 11.91
N GLY A 107 7.23 -0.04 12.03
CA GLY A 107 8.31 -0.48 12.91
C GLY A 107 9.69 0.09 12.55
N VAL A 108 9.95 0.30 11.25
CA VAL A 108 11.13 1.05 10.76
C VAL A 108 10.65 2.20 9.90
N ARG A 109 10.94 3.39 10.30
CA ARG A 109 10.54 4.63 9.61
C ARG A 109 11.70 5.62 9.57
N GLY A 110 11.70 6.51 8.61
CA GLY A 110 12.74 7.54 8.47
C GLY A 110 12.42 8.54 7.38
N TRP A 111 13.33 9.47 7.22
CA TRP A 111 13.28 10.47 6.15
C TRP A 111 13.91 9.92 4.88
N ALA A 112 13.29 10.18 3.73
CA ALA A 112 13.81 9.74 2.44
C ALA A 112 15.21 10.28 2.11
N ALA A 113 15.54 11.47 2.61
CA ALA A 113 16.86 12.10 2.43
C ALA A 113 17.74 12.00 3.69
N ALA A 114 17.51 11.00 4.55
CA ALA A 114 18.39 10.78 5.70
C ALA A 114 19.82 10.44 5.26
N PRO A 115 20.86 10.86 6.02
CA PRO A 115 22.23 10.48 5.74
C PRO A 115 22.40 8.95 5.70
N ALA A 116 23.29 8.47 4.83
CA ALA A 116 23.57 7.03 4.71
C ALA A 116 24.23 6.42 5.96
N GLU A 117 24.84 7.24 6.80
CA GLU A 117 25.48 6.85 8.06
C GLU A 117 24.40 6.55 9.11
N GLY A 118 24.36 5.32 9.60
CA GLY A 118 23.41 4.87 10.64
C GLY A 118 22.27 3.97 10.16
N THR A 119 22.20 3.62 8.87
CA THR A 119 21.17 2.72 8.33
C THR A 119 21.45 1.23 8.50
N GLY A 120 22.52 0.85 9.20
CA GLY A 120 23.07 -0.50 9.31
C GLY A 120 22.50 -1.40 10.43
N GLY A 121 21.35 -1.10 11.01
CA GLY A 121 20.66 -2.01 11.95
C GLY A 121 19.89 -3.12 11.20
N PRO A 122 19.58 -4.26 11.88
CA PRO A 122 18.68 -5.25 11.30
C PRO A 122 17.37 -4.57 10.94
N LEU A 123 16.97 -4.67 9.66
CA LEU A 123 15.73 -4.10 9.14
C LEU A 123 14.55 -4.79 9.83
N ALA A 124 14.01 -4.15 10.86
CA ALA A 124 12.68 -4.55 11.33
C ALA A 124 11.68 -4.32 10.19
N PRO A 125 10.65 -5.17 10.04
CA PRO A 125 9.68 -5.02 8.97
C PRO A 125 8.95 -3.67 9.07
N GLY A 126 9.02 -2.87 8.02
CA GLY A 126 8.28 -1.63 7.92
C GLY A 126 7.93 -1.36 6.46
N THR A 127 6.64 -1.26 6.15
CA THR A 127 6.15 -0.97 4.79
C THR A 127 4.79 -0.32 4.87
N VAL A 128 4.61 0.79 4.18
CA VAL A 128 3.30 1.38 3.92
C VAL A 128 2.94 1.09 2.46
N ASN A 129 1.98 0.18 2.25
CA ASN A 129 1.43 -0.08 0.92
C ASN A 129 0.10 0.65 0.75
N ILE A 130 -0.02 1.40 -0.34
CA ILE A 130 -1.19 2.21 -0.68
C ILE A 130 -1.77 1.72 -2.01
N VAL A 131 -3.02 1.31 -2.02
CA VAL A 131 -3.77 1.03 -3.24
C VAL A 131 -4.90 2.05 -3.37
N VAL A 132 -4.90 2.79 -4.47
CA VAL A 132 -5.93 3.79 -4.78
C VAL A 132 -6.69 3.35 -6.03
N THR A 133 -8.02 3.39 -5.98
CA THR A 133 -8.89 3.19 -7.14
C THR A 133 -9.68 4.48 -7.43
N LEU A 134 -9.66 4.91 -8.70
CA LEU A 134 -10.40 6.07 -9.17
C LEU A 134 -11.57 5.61 -10.09
N PRO A 135 -12.68 6.36 -10.10
CA PRO A 135 -13.84 6.03 -10.96
C PRO A 135 -13.73 6.62 -12.38
N VAL A 136 -12.65 7.32 -12.69
CA VAL A 136 -12.43 8.00 -13.98
C VAL A 136 -11.10 7.59 -14.58
N ALA A 137 -11.03 7.61 -15.90
CA ALA A 137 -9.81 7.38 -16.64
C ALA A 137 -8.83 8.55 -16.46
N LEU A 138 -7.56 8.23 -16.31
CA LEU A 138 -6.46 9.20 -16.22
C LEU A 138 -5.52 9.03 -17.42
N SER A 139 -4.95 10.13 -17.90
CA SER A 139 -3.80 10.08 -18.82
C SER A 139 -2.59 9.46 -18.12
N ASP A 140 -1.58 9.00 -18.86
CA ASP A 140 -0.34 8.48 -18.27
C ASP A 140 0.37 9.51 -17.39
N ALA A 141 0.38 10.77 -17.82
CA ALA A 141 0.94 11.87 -17.03
C ALA A 141 0.16 12.08 -15.72
N ALA A 142 -1.17 11.98 -15.76
CA ALA A 142 -2.00 12.08 -14.58
C ALA A 142 -1.83 10.87 -13.64
N LEU A 143 -1.63 9.66 -14.17
CA LEU A 143 -1.31 8.47 -13.36
C LEU A 143 0.00 8.65 -12.59
N VAL A 144 1.07 9.15 -13.23
CA VAL A 144 2.34 9.47 -12.57
C VAL A 144 2.13 10.54 -11.49
N ASN A 145 1.39 11.61 -11.83
CA ASN A 145 1.08 12.68 -10.90
C ASN A 145 0.23 12.19 -9.72
N ALA A 146 -0.68 11.23 -9.93
CA ALA A 146 -1.47 10.62 -8.86
C ALA A 146 -0.59 9.85 -7.85
N VAL A 147 0.44 9.15 -8.31
CA VAL A 147 1.42 8.47 -7.43
C VAL A 147 2.19 9.50 -6.60
N ALA A 148 2.64 10.60 -7.20
CA ALA A 148 3.29 11.70 -6.47
C ALA A 148 2.36 12.30 -5.41
N THR A 149 1.12 12.63 -5.79
CA THR A 149 0.09 13.16 -4.88
C THR A 149 -0.23 12.21 -3.72
N ALA A 150 -0.31 10.90 -3.99
CA ALA A 150 -0.51 9.88 -2.94
C ALA A 150 0.68 9.84 -1.96
N THR A 151 1.91 9.98 -2.48
CA THR A 151 3.13 10.02 -1.67
C THR A 151 3.17 11.26 -0.78
N GLU A 152 2.85 12.45 -1.33
CA GLU A 152 2.75 13.70 -0.56
C GLU A 152 1.69 13.60 0.55
N ALA A 153 0.51 13.07 0.22
CA ALA A 153 -0.57 12.87 1.19
C ALA A 153 -0.19 11.87 2.29
N LYS A 154 0.57 10.80 1.97
CA LYS A 154 1.13 9.86 2.95
C LYS A 154 2.06 10.59 3.92
N VAL A 155 3.01 11.37 3.41
CA VAL A 155 3.96 12.11 4.25
C VAL A 155 3.22 13.07 5.19
N GLN A 156 2.27 13.84 4.67
CA GLN A 156 1.45 14.72 5.48
C GLN A 156 0.72 13.95 6.60
N ALA A 157 0.09 12.82 6.28
CA ALA A 157 -0.63 12.01 7.27
C ALA A 157 0.28 11.46 8.37
N LEU A 158 1.51 11.06 8.04
CA LEU A 158 2.49 10.58 9.04
C LEU A 158 2.90 11.73 9.97
N LEU A 159 3.14 12.93 9.44
CA LEU A 159 3.42 14.13 10.25
C LEU A 159 2.24 14.51 11.14
N ASP A 160 1.01 14.50 10.61
CA ASP A 160 -0.22 14.78 11.36
C ASP A 160 -0.49 13.73 12.46
N ALA A 161 0.02 12.49 12.29
CA ALA A 161 0.04 11.46 13.32
C ALA A 161 1.16 11.64 14.37
N GLY A 162 1.97 12.70 14.27
CA GLY A 162 3.11 12.97 15.17
C GLY A 162 4.35 12.12 14.88
N LEU A 163 4.45 11.51 13.70
CA LEU A 163 5.59 10.70 13.29
C LEU A 163 6.57 11.54 12.46
N ASP A 164 7.78 11.78 12.98
CA ASP A 164 8.85 12.52 12.31
C ASP A 164 9.54 11.66 11.24
N CYS A 165 8.86 11.42 10.11
CA CYS A 165 9.36 10.60 9.02
C CYS A 165 8.60 10.88 7.70
N SER A 166 9.20 10.48 6.57
CA SER A 166 8.52 10.49 5.27
C SER A 166 7.89 9.15 4.88
N GLY A 167 8.18 8.09 5.63
CA GLY A 167 7.72 6.73 5.37
C GLY A 167 8.67 5.66 5.87
N THR A 168 8.67 4.52 5.20
CA THR A 168 9.53 3.36 5.49
C THR A 168 10.39 3.03 4.26
N PRO A 169 11.44 2.18 4.39
CA PRO A 169 12.34 1.91 3.26
C PRO A 169 11.70 1.26 2.03
N THR A 170 10.55 0.61 2.19
CA THR A 170 9.94 -0.24 1.15
C THR A 170 8.51 0.14 0.81
N ASP A 171 8.10 1.37 1.08
CA ASP A 171 6.76 1.86 0.75
C ASP A 171 6.44 1.68 -0.74
N ALA A 172 5.22 1.26 -1.03
CA ALA A 172 4.75 1.15 -2.40
C ALA A 172 3.37 1.78 -2.60
N VAL A 173 3.19 2.36 -3.79
CA VAL A 173 1.94 2.99 -4.21
C VAL A 173 1.45 2.31 -5.48
N CYS A 174 0.16 2.04 -5.54
CA CYS A 174 -0.54 1.48 -6.69
C CYS A 174 -1.80 2.31 -6.95
N VAL A 175 -1.85 3.01 -8.07
CA VAL A 175 -3.00 3.80 -8.51
C VAL A 175 -3.66 3.11 -9.69
N ALA A 176 -4.93 2.73 -9.54
CA ALA A 176 -5.72 2.09 -10.57
C ALA A 176 -6.85 3.01 -11.05
N ALA A 177 -7.00 3.13 -12.35
CA ALA A 177 -8.03 3.91 -13.03
C ALA A 177 -8.57 3.13 -14.23
N PRO A 178 -9.81 3.38 -14.68
CA PRO A 178 -10.30 2.86 -15.96
C PRO A 178 -9.35 3.22 -17.11
N ASP A 179 -9.22 2.33 -18.07
CA ASP A 179 -8.47 2.60 -19.29
C ASP A 179 -9.22 3.68 -20.10
N PRO A 180 -8.58 4.77 -20.52
CA PRO A 180 -9.21 5.79 -21.34
C PRO A 180 -9.60 5.30 -22.74
N GLY A 181 -9.05 4.15 -23.20
CA GLY A 181 -9.28 3.67 -24.57
C GLY A 181 -8.74 4.68 -25.58
N THR A 182 -9.62 5.20 -26.44
CA THR A 182 -9.29 6.24 -27.42
C THR A 182 -9.37 7.67 -26.87
N ASP A 183 -9.94 7.84 -25.68
CA ASP A 183 -10.09 9.14 -25.03
C ASP A 183 -8.78 9.55 -24.34
N ALA A 184 -8.60 10.86 -24.12
CA ALA A 184 -7.38 11.36 -23.46
C ALA A 184 -7.32 11.06 -21.95
N GLY A 185 -8.47 10.76 -21.33
CA GLY A 185 -8.61 10.71 -19.87
C GLY A 185 -8.42 12.08 -19.18
N GLU A 186 -8.57 12.12 -17.88
CA GLU A 186 -8.32 13.31 -17.09
C GLU A 186 -6.83 13.68 -17.15
N PRO A 187 -6.47 14.93 -17.50
CA PRO A 187 -5.08 15.29 -17.75
C PRO A 187 -4.27 15.55 -16.48
N PHE A 188 -4.93 15.74 -15.32
CA PHE A 188 -4.28 16.15 -14.07
C PHE A 188 -4.78 15.36 -12.87
N ALA A 189 -3.87 14.97 -11.99
CA ALA A 189 -4.16 14.36 -10.69
C ALA A 189 -3.33 14.95 -9.54
N GLY A 190 -2.81 16.16 -9.69
CA GLY A 190 -2.15 16.89 -8.61
C GLY A 190 -3.14 17.39 -7.54
N PRO A 191 -2.65 17.85 -6.36
CA PRO A 191 -3.49 18.16 -5.19
C PRO A 191 -4.57 19.21 -5.41
N ARG A 192 -4.46 20.03 -6.47
CA ARG A 192 -5.44 21.07 -6.82
C ARG A 192 -6.36 20.72 -7.98
N SER A 193 -6.18 19.55 -8.62
CA SER A 193 -7.16 19.02 -9.56
C SER A 193 -8.31 18.35 -8.81
N LEU A 194 -9.46 18.19 -9.46
CA LEU A 194 -10.63 17.56 -8.83
C LEU A 194 -10.30 16.16 -8.29
N TRP A 195 -9.69 15.32 -9.11
CA TRP A 195 -9.43 13.94 -8.75
C TRP A 195 -8.19 13.77 -7.88
N GLY A 196 -7.16 14.58 -8.08
CA GLY A 196 -5.98 14.60 -7.21
C GLY A 196 -6.30 15.09 -5.80
N ALA A 197 -7.15 16.10 -5.65
CA ALA A 197 -7.61 16.54 -4.33
C ALA A 197 -8.40 15.47 -3.57
N ARG A 198 -9.27 14.73 -4.26
CA ARG A 198 -10.03 13.61 -3.69
C ARG A 198 -9.10 12.46 -3.31
N LEU A 199 -8.16 12.12 -4.18
CA LEU A 199 -7.14 11.11 -3.94
C LEU A 199 -6.31 11.47 -2.70
N ALA A 200 -5.79 12.69 -2.62
CA ALA A 200 -5.00 13.16 -1.50
C ALA A 200 -5.75 13.01 -0.16
N ARG A 201 -7.01 13.47 -0.10
CA ARG A 201 -7.82 13.35 1.12
C ARG A 201 -8.15 11.90 1.51
N ALA A 202 -8.41 11.04 0.53
CA ALA A 202 -8.67 9.62 0.79
C ALA A 202 -7.39 8.93 1.32
N VAL A 203 -6.24 9.16 0.68
CA VAL A 203 -4.94 8.61 1.12
C VAL A 203 -4.57 9.13 2.50
N HIS A 204 -4.65 10.45 2.70
CA HIS A 204 -4.34 11.06 3.99
C HIS A 204 -5.15 10.43 5.13
N ARG A 205 -6.47 10.33 5.00
CA ARG A 205 -7.33 9.72 6.02
C ARG A 205 -6.99 8.26 6.29
N ALA A 206 -6.79 7.47 5.24
CA ALA A 206 -6.47 6.06 5.40
C ALA A 206 -5.09 5.85 6.07
N VAL A 207 -4.07 6.63 5.67
CA VAL A 207 -2.73 6.55 6.29
C VAL A 207 -2.76 7.04 7.73
N LEU A 208 -3.44 8.17 8.01
CA LEU A 208 -3.54 8.72 9.37
C LEU A 208 -4.18 7.71 10.33
N THR A 209 -5.30 7.10 9.93
CA THR A 209 -5.96 6.05 10.74
C THR A 209 -5.00 4.88 10.97
N GLY A 210 -4.37 4.35 9.92
CA GLY A 210 -3.44 3.22 10.04
C GLY A 210 -2.20 3.53 10.88
N ALA A 211 -1.73 4.78 10.88
CA ALA A 211 -0.59 5.22 11.67
C ALA A 211 -0.93 5.29 13.18
N VAL A 212 -2.10 5.83 13.52
CA VAL A 212 -2.59 5.89 14.91
C VAL A 212 -2.81 4.48 15.46
N ASP A 213 -3.52 3.62 14.72
CA ASP A 213 -3.78 2.22 15.13
C ASP A 213 -2.49 1.41 15.30
N SER A 214 -1.46 1.65 14.46
CA SER A 214 -0.14 1.01 14.61
C SER A 214 0.58 1.46 15.88
N GLY A 215 0.54 2.74 16.21
CA GLY A 215 1.13 3.28 17.43
C GLY A 215 0.51 2.69 18.70
N GLU A 216 -0.80 2.53 18.72
CA GLU A 216 -1.52 1.91 19.85
C GLU A 216 -1.16 0.42 20.02
N ARG A 217 -1.04 -0.33 18.92
CA ARG A 217 -0.61 -1.74 18.94
C ARG A 217 0.81 -1.90 19.46
N ASP A 218 1.74 -1.07 19.01
CA ASP A 218 3.14 -1.10 19.45
C ASP A 218 3.26 -0.74 20.96
N ALA A 219 2.49 0.23 21.44
CA ALA A 219 2.44 0.59 22.84
C ALA A 219 1.90 -0.55 23.72
N THR A 220 0.85 -1.23 23.27
CA THR A 220 0.23 -2.37 23.95
C THR A 220 1.17 -3.58 24.02
N ALA A 221 1.86 -3.91 22.91
CA ALA A 221 2.85 -4.98 22.86
C ALA A 221 4.04 -4.71 23.80
N GLY A 222 4.54 -3.47 23.81
CA GLY A 222 5.61 -3.05 24.71
C GLY A 222 5.21 -3.06 26.19
N ALA A 223 3.97 -2.81 26.54
CA ALA A 223 3.45 -2.91 27.89
C ALA A 223 3.35 -4.38 28.38
N ALA A 224 2.86 -5.27 27.50
CA ALA A 224 2.76 -6.70 27.80
C ALA A 224 4.12 -7.36 28.05
N LEU A 225 5.15 -6.98 27.28
CA LEU A 225 6.53 -7.47 27.47
C LEU A 225 7.15 -6.97 28.79
N ARG A 226 6.84 -5.77 29.25
CA ARG A 226 7.33 -5.23 30.53
C ARG A 226 6.60 -5.82 31.75
N GLY A 227 5.35 -6.29 31.59
CA GLY A 227 4.58 -6.92 32.66
C GLY A 227 4.94 -8.39 32.92
N SER A 228 5.71 -9.02 32.05
CA SER A 228 6.08 -10.44 32.14
C SER A 228 7.46 -10.71 32.77
N VAL A 229 8.16 -9.69 33.29
CA VAL A 229 9.42 -9.90 34.02
C VAL A 229 9.07 -10.32 35.45
N PRO A 230 9.36 -11.57 35.91
CA PRO A 230 9.18 -11.97 37.29
C PRO A 230 10.13 -11.15 38.19
N GLN A 231 9.60 -10.52 39.23
CA GLN A 231 10.44 -9.98 40.28
C GLN A 231 11.13 -11.16 40.97
N ALA A 232 12.46 -11.21 40.84
CA ALA A 232 13.32 -12.15 41.55
C ALA A 232 13.61 -11.65 42.96
#